data_321dff978438d6aa7a75ee37dad51842
#
_entry.id   321dff978438d6aa7a75ee37dad51842
#
_cell.length_a   1.000
_cell.length_b   1.000
_cell.length_c   1.000
_cell.angle_alpha   90.00
_cell.angle_beta   90.00
_cell.angle_gamma   90.00
#
_symmetry.space_group_name_H-M   'P 1'
#
loop_
_entity.id
_entity.type
_entity.pdbx_description
1 polymer ?
#
loop_
_entity_poly.entity_id
_entity_poly.type
_entity_poly.pdbx_seq_one_letter_code
_entity_poly.pdbx_strand_id
1 'polypeptide(L)'
;MTDMQVNPSFRLAYVPGVTPGKWVRVWSDRLPDVPLDLLAVPVGDGERTLREGGADAGLVRLPVDKDVLSAIPLYTETTVVVFPKDHWLAAAEEVSPADLAEEVVFHPLDDTLGFTADTLPGRPAIARPDTTADAIELVAANVGVLLVPQSLARLHHRRDLTYRPVTEAPQSQVALAWVQERTTDLVEEFIGIVRGRTVNSSRGRGAGQAAPEEQPKKKAAAGPRKPQQQKPGGQKAGGVKGAKAGGARSGGAKAGGQKPKPAARRGRPKR
;
A
#
# COMPACT_ATOMS: atom_id res chain seq x y z
N MET A 1 28.73 -40.54 2.23
CA MET A 1 27.90 -39.60 1.48
C MET A 1 27.07 -38.84 2.49
N THR A 2 27.51 -37.63 2.85
CA THR A 2 26.80 -36.79 3.82
C THR A 2 25.63 -36.16 3.08
N ASP A 3 24.42 -36.58 3.43
CA ASP A 3 23.20 -35.98 2.97
C ASP A 3 23.22 -34.50 3.44
N MET A 4 23.53 -33.58 2.54
CA MET A 4 23.36 -32.16 2.82
C MET A 4 21.84 -31.91 2.91
N GLN A 5 21.35 -31.91 4.15
CA GLN A 5 20.01 -31.48 4.47
C GLN A 5 19.91 -30.00 4.05
N VAL A 6 19.35 -29.77 2.86
CA VAL A 6 19.00 -28.42 2.40
C VAL A 6 17.88 -27.96 3.32
N ASN A 7 18.22 -27.10 4.29
CA ASN A 7 17.19 -26.46 5.09
C ASN A 7 16.23 -25.72 4.12
N PRO A 8 14.93 -25.94 4.25
CA PRO A 8 13.96 -25.26 3.39
C PRO A 8 14.10 -23.73 3.60
N SER A 9 14.35 -22.98 2.54
CA SER A 9 14.28 -21.53 2.55
C SER A 9 13.06 -21.08 1.73
N PHE A 10 12.52 -19.91 2.08
CA PHE A 10 11.43 -19.29 1.34
C PHE A 10 11.95 -18.08 0.56
N ARG A 11 11.83 -18.10 -0.76
CA ARG A 11 12.30 -17.03 -1.64
C ARG A 11 11.15 -16.12 -2.04
N LEU A 12 11.24 -14.86 -1.65
CA LEU A 12 10.26 -13.83 -1.96
C LEU A 12 10.83 -12.83 -2.96
N ALA A 13 10.34 -12.86 -4.19
CA ALA A 13 10.64 -11.82 -5.16
C ALA A 13 9.89 -10.52 -4.82
N TYR A 14 10.48 -9.38 -5.16
CA TYR A 14 9.79 -8.10 -5.06
C TYR A 14 10.27 -7.11 -6.12
N VAL A 15 9.33 -6.33 -6.68
CA VAL A 15 9.60 -5.32 -7.71
C VAL A 15 9.97 -3.96 -7.08
N PRO A 16 10.64 -3.04 -7.82
CA PRO A 16 11.02 -1.73 -7.34
C PRO A 16 9.85 -0.94 -6.73
N GLY A 17 10.14 -0.21 -5.66
CA GLY A 17 9.15 0.58 -4.91
C GLY A 17 8.36 -0.21 -3.87
N VAL A 18 8.29 -1.53 -3.96
CA VAL A 18 7.62 -2.39 -2.96
C VAL A 18 8.53 -2.65 -1.76
N THR A 19 7.98 -2.55 -0.54
CA THR A 19 8.74 -2.72 0.70
C THR A 19 8.23 -3.93 1.48
N PRO A 20 8.91 -5.08 1.43
CA PRO A 20 8.48 -6.33 2.09
C PRO A 20 8.68 -6.36 3.61
N GLY A 21 9.42 -5.41 4.19
CA GLY A 21 9.98 -5.47 5.54
C GLY A 21 8.99 -5.81 6.66
N LYS A 22 7.72 -5.34 6.59
CA LYS A 22 6.71 -5.67 7.61
C LYS A 22 6.36 -7.17 7.64
N TRP A 23 6.27 -7.81 6.48
CA TRP A 23 5.95 -9.24 6.37
C TRP A 23 7.16 -10.12 6.67
N VAL A 24 8.37 -9.67 6.25
CA VAL A 24 9.62 -10.35 6.60
C VAL A 24 9.81 -10.44 8.11
N ARG A 25 9.56 -9.35 8.85
CA ARG A 25 9.62 -9.37 10.30
C ARG A 25 8.68 -10.40 10.91
N VAL A 26 7.40 -10.41 10.47
CA VAL A 26 6.40 -11.37 10.95
C VAL A 26 6.78 -12.81 10.59
N TRP A 27 7.38 -13.04 9.42
CA TRP A 27 7.91 -14.33 9.02
C TRP A 27 9.00 -14.80 9.96
N SER A 28 10.03 -13.97 10.19
CA SER A 28 11.16 -14.31 11.09
C SER A 28 10.70 -14.59 12.52
N ASP A 29 9.67 -13.88 12.99
CA ASP A 29 9.10 -14.11 14.34
C ASP A 29 8.34 -15.45 14.43
N ARG A 30 7.71 -15.90 13.32
CA ARG A 30 6.88 -17.12 13.29
C ARG A 30 7.65 -18.37 12.92
N LEU A 31 8.60 -18.24 12.02
CA LEU A 31 9.37 -19.32 11.40
C LEU A 31 10.87 -19.03 11.51
N PRO A 32 11.43 -18.95 12.74
CA PRO A 32 12.82 -18.57 12.94
C PRO A 32 13.81 -19.58 12.30
N ASP A 33 13.40 -20.81 12.13
CA ASP A 33 14.21 -21.89 11.55
C ASP A 33 14.10 -21.97 10.02
N VAL A 34 13.24 -21.15 9.39
CA VAL A 34 13.07 -21.11 7.93
C VAL A 34 13.51 -19.75 7.40
N PRO A 35 14.72 -19.64 6.83
CA PRO A 35 15.19 -18.39 6.22
C PRO A 35 14.23 -17.88 5.15
N LEU A 36 14.03 -16.55 5.10
CA LEU A 36 13.33 -15.86 4.01
C LEU A 36 14.35 -15.06 3.22
N ASP A 37 14.55 -15.47 1.97
CA ASP A 37 15.47 -14.83 1.03
C ASP A 37 14.71 -13.82 0.18
N LEU A 38 15.17 -12.56 0.17
CA LEU A 38 14.60 -11.50 -0.63
C LEU A 38 15.31 -11.39 -1.98
N LEU A 39 14.55 -11.46 -3.06
CA LEU A 39 15.04 -11.32 -4.42
C LEU A 39 14.44 -10.05 -5.06
N ALA A 40 15.26 -9.01 -5.22
CA ALA A 40 14.88 -7.83 -6.00
C ALA A 40 14.89 -8.19 -7.49
N VAL A 41 13.78 -7.94 -8.17
CA VAL A 41 13.64 -8.22 -9.60
C VAL A 41 13.18 -6.98 -10.36
N PRO A 42 13.57 -6.78 -11.62
CA PRO A 42 13.04 -5.72 -12.47
C PRO A 42 11.51 -5.77 -12.55
N VAL A 43 10.88 -4.64 -12.86
CA VAL A 43 9.41 -4.50 -12.90
C VAL A 43 8.76 -5.55 -13.80
N GLY A 44 9.28 -5.76 -15.00
CA GLY A 44 8.74 -6.71 -15.98
C GLY A 44 9.08 -8.19 -15.69
N ASP A 45 9.97 -8.47 -14.75
CA ASP A 45 10.51 -9.82 -14.53
C ASP A 45 9.82 -10.60 -13.41
N GLY A 46 8.96 -9.95 -12.63
CA GLY A 46 8.32 -10.58 -11.48
C GLY A 46 7.54 -11.85 -11.83
N GLU A 47 6.71 -11.80 -12.86
CA GLU A 47 5.94 -12.95 -13.34
C GLU A 47 6.84 -14.05 -13.90
N ARG A 48 7.80 -13.70 -14.75
CA ARG A 48 8.77 -14.64 -15.31
C ARG A 48 9.55 -15.37 -14.22
N THR A 49 10.05 -14.63 -13.22
CA THR A 49 10.79 -15.20 -12.10
C THR A 49 9.97 -16.25 -11.34
N LEU A 50 8.66 -15.99 -11.13
CA LEU A 50 7.76 -16.95 -10.49
C LEU A 50 7.54 -18.19 -11.35
N ARG A 51 7.29 -18.03 -12.66
CA ARG A 51 7.07 -19.13 -13.59
C ARG A 51 8.29 -20.07 -13.67
N GLU A 52 9.49 -19.50 -13.74
CA GLU A 52 10.75 -20.22 -13.83
C GLU A 52 11.19 -20.85 -12.49
N GLY A 53 10.47 -20.59 -11.39
CA GLY A 53 10.82 -21.11 -10.07
C GLY A 53 12.00 -20.39 -9.42
N GLY A 54 12.31 -19.19 -9.86
CA GLY A 54 13.32 -18.32 -9.24
C GLY A 54 12.91 -17.84 -7.84
N ALA A 55 11.60 -17.77 -7.57
CA ALA A 55 11.04 -17.46 -6.27
C ALA A 55 9.78 -18.28 -6.00
N ASP A 56 9.42 -18.44 -4.72
CA ASP A 56 8.27 -19.21 -4.27
C ASP A 56 7.00 -18.35 -4.27
N ALA A 57 7.15 -17.06 -3.99
CA ALA A 57 6.11 -16.03 -4.13
C ALA A 57 6.73 -14.69 -4.52
N GLY A 58 5.91 -13.73 -4.95
CA GLY A 58 6.38 -12.41 -5.34
C GLY A 58 5.42 -11.30 -4.98
N LEU A 59 5.98 -10.16 -4.59
CA LEU A 59 5.27 -8.90 -4.48
C LEU A 59 5.43 -8.17 -5.81
N VAL A 60 4.41 -8.26 -6.65
CA VAL A 60 4.43 -7.81 -8.05
C VAL A 60 3.32 -6.81 -8.34
N ARG A 61 3.40 -6.12 -9.48
CA ARG A 61 2.36 -5.22 -9.94
C ARG A 61 1.38 -5.96 -10.83
N LEU A 62 0.09 -5.67 -10.66
CA LEU A 62 -0.95 -6.18 -11.53
C LEU A 62 -1.01 -5.38 -12.86
N PRO A 63 -1.47 -5.99 -13.96
CA PRO A 63 -2.02 -7.34 -14.06
C PRO A 63 -0.94 -8.44 -14.09
N VAL A 64 -1.33 -9.66 -13.75
CA VAL A 64 -0.56 -10.90 -13.96
C VAL A 64 -1.43 -11.91 -14.70
N ASP A 65 -0.81 -12.89 -15.35
CA ASP A 65 -1.52 -13.98 -16.02
C ASP A 65 -2.18 -14.90 -14.97
N LYS A 66 -3.51 -14.81 -14.89
CA LYS A 66 -4.34 -15.55 -13.94
C LYS A 66 -4.51 -17.04 -14.28
N ASP A 67 -4.11 -17.48 -15.47
CA ASP A 67 -4.17 -18.89 -15.85
C ASP A 67 -3.03 -19.68 -15.17
N VAL A 68 -1.94 -18.99 -14.82
CA VAL A 68 -0.76 -19.61 -14.19
C VAL A 68 -0.57 -19.13 -12.75
N LEU A 69 -0.86 -17.88 -12.46
CA LEU A 69 -0.58 -17.25 -11.18
C LEU A 69 -1.86 -16.99 -10.39
N SER A 70 -1.84 -17.38 -9.12
CA SER A 70 -2.76 -16.83 -8.13
C SER A 70 -2.23 -15.49 -7.63
N ALA A 71 -3.11 -14.53 -7.40
CA ALA A 71 -2.73 -13.21 -6.88
C ALA A 71 -3.72 -12.69 -5.83
N ILE A 72 -3.19 -12.10 -4.77
CA ILE A 72 -3.95 -11.40 -3.73
C ILE A 72 -3.59 -9.91 -3.81
N PRO A 73 -4.51 -9.03 -4.24
CA PRO A 73 -4.30 -7.59 -4.19
C PRO A 73 -4.01 -7.13 -2.76
N LEU A 74 -3.00 -6.28 -2.58
CA LEU A 74 -2.55 -5.80 -1.27
C LEU A 74 -2.89 -4.34 -1.05
N TYR A 75 -2.54 -3.50 -2.01
CA TYR A 75 -2.81 -2.07 -1.99
C TYR A 75 -2.67 -1.48 -3.39
N THR A 76 -3.26 -0.31 -3.55
CA THR A 76 -3.17 0.50 -4.77
C THR A 76 -2.33 1.75 -4.49
N GLU A 77 -1.46 2.11 -5.43
CA GLU A 77 -0.57 3.26 -5.33
C GLU A 77 -1.12 4.43 -6.14
N THR A 78 -1.09 5.60 -5.54
CA THR A 78 -1.43 6.85 -6.22
C THR A 78 -0.38 7.14 -7.29
N THR A 79 -0.84 7.52 -8.47
CA THR A 79 0.02 8.03 -9.53
C THR A 79 0.41 9.47 -9.23
N VAL A 80 1.68 9.77 -9.41
CA VAL A 80 2.24 11.10 -9.22
C VAL A 80 3.00 11.54 -10.47
N VAL A 81 3.05 12.84 -10.70
CA VAL A 81 3.94 13.44 -11.70
C VAL A 81 5.18 13.98 -10.99
N VAL A 82 6.36 13.59 -11.46
CA VAL A 82 7.67 14.04 -10.97
C VAL A 82 8.21 15.14 -11.88
N PHE A 83 8.71 16.23 -11.28
CA PHE A 83 9.20 17.41 -11.98
C PHE A 83 10.22 18.19 -11.11
N PRO A 84 11.03 19.13 -11.69
CA PRO A 84 11.92 20.01 -10.93
C PRO A 84 11.18 20.90 -9.93
N LYS A 85 11.80 21.20 -8.79
CA LYS A 85 11.16 22.00 -7.71
C LYS A 85 10.78 23.43 -8.11
N ASP A 86 11.44 23.98 -9.10
CA ASP A 86 11.19 25.32 -9.67
C ASP A 86 10.19 25.31 -10.82
N HIS A 87 9.66 24.13 -11.18
CA HIS A 87 8.62 23.97 -12.18
C HIS A 87 7.31 24.59 -11.71
N TRP A 88 6.51 25.16 -12.61
CA TRP A 88 5.23 25.81 -12.29
C TRP A 88 4.22 24.86 -11.61
N LEU A 89 4.26 23.56 -11.91
CA LEU A 89 3.43 22.54 -11.24
C LEU A 89 3.67 22.47 -9.72
N ALA A 90 4.78 23.00 -9.21
CA ALA A 90 5.05 23.02 -7.77
C ALA A 90 4.06 23.89 -6.98
N ALA A 91 3.40 24.84 -7.64
CA ALA A 91 2.37 25.72 -7.05
C ALA A 91 1.02 25.01 -6.82
N ALA A 92 0.77 23.88 -7.51
CA ALA A 92 -0.44 23.09 -7.34
C ALA A 92 -0.33 22.09 -6.19
N GLU A 93 -1.44 21.73 -5.57
CA GLU A 93 -1.48 20.61 -4.59
C GLU A 93 -1.67 19.26 -5.30
N GLU A 94 -2.43 19.25 -6.39
CA GLU A 94 -2.66 18.12 -7.29
C GLU A 94 -2.68 18.59 -8.74
N VAL A 95 -2.47 17.67 -9.67
CA VAL A 95 -2.34 17.95 -11.10
C VAL A 95 -3.37 17.11 -11.87
N SER A 96 -4.06 17.70 -12.82
CA SER A 96 -4.95 16.97 -13.74
C SER A 96 -4.20 16.56 -15.02
N PRO A 97 -4.70 15.59 -15.79
CA PRO A 97 -4.15 15.28 -17.12
C PRO A 97 -4.14 16.49 -18.05
N ALA A 98 -5.12 17.39 -17.93
CA ALA A 98 -5.21 18.61 -18.74
C ALA A 98 -4.06 19.59 -18.44
N ASP A 99 -3.58 19.66 -17.20
CA ASP A 99 -2.45 20.52 -16.82
C ASP A 99 -1.13 20.03 -17.45
N LEU A 100 -1.08 18.78 -17.89
CA LEU A 100 0.10 18.19 -18.55
C LEU A 100 0.07 18.33 -20.08
N ALA A 101 -0.99 18.88 -20.68
CA ALA A 101 -1.19 18.88 -22.13
C ALA A 101 -0.01 19.48 -22.91
N GLU A 102 0.66 20.50 -22.37
CA GLU A 102 1.79 21.18 -23.01
C GLU A 102 3.15 20.65 -22.54
N GLU A 103 3.18 19.77 -21.52
CA GLU A 103 4.41 19.19 -20.99
C GLU A 103 4.94 18.07 -21.87
N VAL A 104 6.26 17.91 -21.91
CA VAL A 104 6.90 16.71 -22.45
C VAL A 104 6.84 15.63 -21.40
N VAL A 105 6.10 14.55 -21.66
CA VAL A 105 5.92 13.46 -20.72
C VAL A 105 6.74 12.25 -21.13
N PHE A 106 7.62 11.81 -20.23
CA PHE A 106 8.40 10.60 -20.45
C PHE A 106 7.54 9.35 -20.23
N HIS A 107 7.75 8.36 -21.11
CA HIS A 107 7.11 7.05 -21.05
C HIS A 107 8.20 5.97 -21.13
N PRO A 108 8.84 5.59 -20.00
CA PRO A 108 9.94 4.61 -20.00
C PRO A 108 9.46 3.22 -20.44
N LEU A 109 10.41 2.36 -20.86
CA LEU A 109 10.08 1.01 -21.31
C LEU A 109 9.61 0.11 -20.15
N ASP A 110 10.03 0.41 -18.92
CA ASP A 110 9.62 -0.25 -17.67
C ASP A 110 8.39 0.40 -17.01
N ASP A 111 7.52 1.09 -17.79
CA ASP A 111 6.30 1.71 -17.27
C ASP A 111 5.43 0.70 -16.51
N THR A 112 4.86 1.16 -15.39
CA THR A 112 4.03 0.37 -14.48
C THR A 112 2.59 0.82 -14.40
N LEU A 113 2.24 1.87 -15.15
CA LEU A 113 0.90 2.45 -15.15
C LEU A 113 0.07 2.00 -16.35
N GLY A 114 0.72 1.33 -17.32
CA GLY A 114 0.06 0.79 -18.50
C GLY A 114 -0.40 1.86 -19.48
N PHE A 115 0.29 3.01 -19.52
CA PHE A 115 0.02 4.01 -20.54
C PHE A 115 0.33 3.48 -21.93
N THR A 116 -0.46 3.93 -22.88
CA THR A 116 -0.20 3.78 -24.33
C THR A 116 0.11 5.15 -24.89
N ALA A 117 0.55 5.20 -26.17
CA ALA A 117 0.77 6.48 -26.85
C ALA A 117 -0.47 7.37 -26.87
N ASP A 118 -1.66 6.74 -26.93
CA ASP A 118 -2.95 7.46 -27.02
C ASP A 118 -3.50 7.88 -25.65
N THR A 119 -3.05 7.26 -24.57
CA THR A 119 -3.56 7.52 -23.21
C THR A 119 -2.57 8.29 -22.34
N LEU A 120 -1.33 8.46 -22.79
CA LEU A 120 -0.33 9.26 -22.09
C LEU A 120 -0.74 10.74 -22.14
N PRO A 121 -0.91 11.42 -21.01
CA PRO A 121 -1.21 12.86 -21.02
C PRO A 121 0.00 13.66 -21.48
N GLY A 122 -0.25 14.77 -22.18
CA GLY A 122 0.81 15.65 -22.65
C GLY A 122 1.48 15.22 -23.97
N ARG A 123 2.61 15.83 -24.27
CA ARG A 123 3.38 15.57 -25.48
C ARG A 123 4.38 14.45 -25.25
N PRO A 124 4.39 13.38 -26.06
CA PRO A 124 5.38 12.32 -25.89
C PRO A 124 6.80 12.84 -26.15
N ALA A 125 7.76 12.35 -25.38
CA ALA A 125 9.18 12.58 -25.65
C ALA A 125 9.59 11.95 -27.00
N ILE A 126 10.66 12.49 -27.63
CA ILE A 126 11.17 12.00 -28.92
C ILE A 126 11.58 10.52 -28.83
N ALA A 127 12.17 10.13 -27.71
CA ALA A 127 12.57 8.76 -27.44
C ALA A 127 12.07 8.31 -26.06
N ARG A 128 11.79 7.04 -25.92
CA ARG A 128 11.45 6.42 -24.66
C ARG A 128 12.73 6.09 -23.89
N PRO A 129 12.88 6.53 -22.63
CA PRO A 129 13.96 6.07 -21.77
C PRO A 129 13.86 4.55 -21.53
N ASP A 130 14.97 3.87 -21.34
CA ASP A 130 14.98 2.42 -21.09
C ASP A 130 14.37 2.12 -19.72
N THR A 131 14.64 2.96 -18.72
CA THR A 131 14.18 2.75 -17.35
C THR A 131 13.55 4.00 -16.74
N THR A 132 12.75 3.80 -15.70
CA THR A 132 12.26 4.88 -14.82
C THR A 132 13.43 5.70 -14.25
N ALA A 133 14.56 5.07 -13.91
CA ALA A 133 15.74 5.77 -13.41
C ALA A 133 16.32 6.73 -14.45
N ASP A 134 16.44 6.29 -15.71
CA ASP A 134 16.92 7.16 -16.81
C ASP A 134 15.95 8.32 -17.07
N ALA A 135 14.63 8.05 -17.00
CA ALA A 135 13.63 9.09 -17.10
C ALA A 135 13.76 10.15 -16.00
N ILE A 136 14.05 9.75 -14.76
CA ILE A 136 14.26 10.66 -13.63
C ILE A 136 15.49 11.57 -13.86
N GLU A 137 16.57 11.05 -14.46
CA GLU A 137 17.73 11.89 -14.81
C GLU A 137 17.37 12.96 -15.87
N LEU A 138 16.54 12.61 -16.84
CA LEU A 138 16.05 13.56 -17.84
C LEU A 138 15.10 14.61 -17.24
N VAL A 139 14.24 14.22 -16.29
CA VAL A 139 13.42 15.16 -15.50
C VAL A 139 14.32 16.13 -14.72
N ALA A 140 15.39 15.62 -14.09
CA ALA A 140 16.34 16.47 -13.36
C ALA A 140 17.10 17.43 -14.28
N ALA A 141 17.29 17.06 -15.55
CA ALA A 141 17.84 17.96 -16.58
C ALA A 141 16.82 18.97 -17.13
N ASN A 142 15.60 19.02 -16.57
CA ASN A 142 14.52 19.91 -16.99
C ASN A 142 14.08 19.72 -18.46
N VAL A 143 14.08 18.47 -18.94
CA VAL A 143 13.69 18.14 -20.33
C VAL A 143 12.19 17.82 -20.42
N GLY A 144 11.57 17.41 -19.31
CA GLY A 144 10.15 17.07 -19.24
C GLY A 144 9.75 16.57 -17.86
N VAL A 145 8.61 15.93 -17.78
CA VAL A 145 8.02 15.38 -16.54
C VAL A 145 7.78 13.87 -16.68
N LEU A 146 7.59 13.17 -15.56
CA LEU A 146 7.42 11.73 -15.53
C LEU A 146 6.25 11.32 -14.63
N LEU A 147 5.36 10.47 -15.15
CA LEU A 147 4.28 9.84 -14.38
C LEU A 147 4.74 8.49 -13.85
N VAL A 148 4.63 8.29 -12.54
CA VAL A 148 5.00 7.03 -11.87
C VAL A 148 4.11 6.77 -10.65
N PRO A 149 4.02 5.52 -10.15
CA PRO A 149 3.52 5.26 -8.81
C PRO A 149 4.35 5.99 -7.75
N GLN A 150 3.71 6.49 -6.71
CA GLN A 150 4.37 7.29 -5.66
C GLN A 150 5.57 6.58 -5.02
N SER A 151 5.55 5.25 -4.93
CA SER A 151 6.68 4.50 -4.39
C SER A 151 7.94 4.60 -5.25
N LEU A 152 7.79 4.66 -6.59
CA LEU A 152 8.92 4.85 -7.50
C LEU A 152 9.46 6.28 -7.43
N ALA A 153 8.59 7.29 -7.30
CA ALA A 153 9.03 8.67 -7.05
C ALA A 153 9.83 8.79 -5.74
N ARG A 154 9.47 8.02 -4.71
CA ARG A 154 10.21 7.97 -3.45
C ARG A 154 11.52 7.18 -3.56
N LEU A 155 11.51 6.07 -4.31
CA LEU A 155 12.70 5.24 -4.54
C LEU A 155 13.80 6.04 -5.27
N HIS A 156 13.41 6.82 -6.27
CA HIS A 156 14.29 7.66 -7.08
C HIS A 156 14.33 9.12 -6.58
N HIS A 157 14.14 9.32 -5.26
CA HIS A 157 14.11 10.65 -4.68
C HIS A 157 15.41 11.41 -4.93
N ARG A 158 15.29 12.67 -5.42
CA ARG A 158 16.37 13.64 -5.60
C ARG A 158 16.03 14.95 -4.89
N ARG A 159 17.06 15.69 -4.48
CA ARG A 159 16.88 16.97 -3.77
C ARG A 159 16.34 18.09 -4.67
N ASP A 160 16.61 18.01 -5.96
CA ASP A 160 16.19 18.96 -7.00
C ASP A 160 14.81 18.68 -7.58
N LEU A 161 14.24 17.49 -7.31
CA LEU A 161 12.93 17.09 -7.77
C LEU A 161 11.87 17.11 -6.68
N THR A 162 10.63 17.19 -7.10
CA THR A 162 9.42 17.03 -6.28
C THR A 162 8.36 16.29 -7.08
N TYR A 163 7.22 15.98 -6.46
CA TYR A 163 6.10 15.35 -7.15
C TYR A 163 4.76 15.85 -6.61
N ARG A 164 3.69 15.70 -7.42
CA ARG A 164 2.29 15.94 -7.03
C ARG A 164 1.42 14.77 -7.47
N PRO A 165 0.35 14.46 -6.72
CA PRO A 165 -0.66 13.49 -7.14
C PRO A 165 -1.28 13.92 -8.47
N VAL A 166 -1.59 12.93 -9.32
CA VAL A 166 -2.31 13.17 -10.57
C VAL A 166 -3.71 12.61 -10.43
N THR A 167 -4.71 13.46 -10.63
CA THR A 167 -6.12 13.07 -10.64
C THR A 167 -6.45 12.29 -11.91
N GLU A 168 -7.46 11.40 -11.85
CA GLU A 168 -7.96 10.66 -13.02
C GLU A 168 -6.90 9.84 -13.78
N ALA A 169 -5.73 9.60 -13.18
CA ALA A 169 -4.67 8.79 -13.77
C ALA A 169 -4.83 7.30 -13.42
N PRO A 170 -4.38 6.38 -14.29
CA PRO A 170 -4.27 4.97 -13.96
C PRO A 170 -3.47 4.78 -12.67
N GLN A 171 -3.89 3.84 -11.84
CA GLN A 171 -3.23 3.52 -10.58
C GLN A 171 -2.53 2.17 -10.67
N SER A 172 -1.39 2.03 -10.00
CA SER A 172 -0.65 0.77 -9.94
C SER A 172 -1.08 -0.04 -8.72
N GLN A 173 -1.51 -1.28 -8.92
CA GLN A 173 -1.91 -2.18 -7.85
C GLN A 173 -0.82 -3.20 -7.58
N VAL A 174 -0.40 -3.30 -6.32
CA VAL A 174 0.58 -4.30 -5.85
C VAL A 174 -0.17 -5.51 -5.29
N ALA A 175 0.30 -6.71 -5.65
CA ALA A 175 -0.27 -7.97 -5.21
C ALA A 175 0.82 -8.93 -4.71
N LEU A 176 0.46 -9.86 -3.83
CA LEU A 176 1.19 -11.08 -3.60
C LEU A 176 0.77 -12.09 -4.67
N ALA A 177 1.71 -12.60 -5.46
CA ALA A 177 1.47 -13.61 -6.48
C ALA A 177 2.35 -14.83 -6.29
N TRP A 178 1.87 -15.99 -6.74
CA TRP A 178 2.58 -17.27 -6.74
C TRP A 178 2.01 -18.19 -7.83
N VAL A 179 2.78 -19.20 -8.24
CA VAL A 179 2.30 -20.20 -9.20
C VAL A 179 1.26 -21.10 -8.54
N GLN A 180 0.08 -21.22 -9.13
CA GLN A 180 -1.07 -21.96 -8.56
C GLN A 180 -0.71 -23.40 -8.20
N GLU A 181 -0.02 -24.11 -9.11
CA GLU A 181 0.37 -25.50 -8.94
C GLU A 181 1.48 -25.71 -7.90
N ARG A 182 2.16 -24.63 -7.49
CA ARG A 182 3.25 -24.65 -6.51
C ARG A 182 2.86 -23.97 -5.18
N THR A 183 1.60 -24.13 -4.78
CA THR A 183 1.11 -23.65 -3.48
C THR A 183 1.58 -24.62 -2.39
N THR A 184 2.77 -24.34 -1.82
CA THR A 184 3.38 -25.13 -0.73
C THR A 184 2.89 -24.63 0.63
N ASP A 185 3.17 -25.41 1.72
CA ASP A 185 2.86 -25.00 3.09
C ASP A 185 3.49 -23.64 3.46
N LEU A 186 4.71 -23.36 2.96
CA LEU A 186 5.40 -22.08 3.19
C LEU A 186 4.72 -20.93 2.45
N VAL A 187 4.23 -21.17 1.23
CA VAL A 187 3.41 -20.19 0.50
C VAL A 187 2.12 -19.91 1.25
N GLU A 188 1.41 -20.93 1.75
CA GLU A 188 0.19 -20.77 2.56
C GLU A 188 0.45 -20.02 3.86
N GLU A 189 1.58 -20.26 4.53
CA GLU A 189 1.96 -19.52 5.74
C GLU A 189 2.21 -18.04 5.40
N PHE A 190 2.93 -17.76 4.30
CA PHE A 190 3.16 -16.38 3.86
C PHE A 190 1.86 -15.65 3.49
N ILE A 191 0.93 -16.34 2.82
CA ILE A 191 -0.43 -15.84 2.56
C ILE A 191 -1.14 -15.50 3.88
N GLY A 192 -1.00 -16.38 4.89
CA GLY A 192 -1.53 -16.16 6.23
C GLY A 192 -0.98 -14.89 6.88
N ILE A 193 0.32 -14.67 6.77
CA ILE A 193 1.02 -13.47 7.28
C ILE A 193 0.50 -12.21 6.57
N VAL A 194 0.43 -12.24 5.25
CA VAL A 194 -0.04 -11.09 4.45
C VAL A 194 -1.48 -10.73 4.79
N ARG A 195 -2.34 -11.72 5.02
CA ARG A 195 -3.74 -11.55 5.44
C ARG A 195 -3.92 -11.20 6.92
N GLY A 196 -2.83 -11.10 7.69
CA GLY A 196 -2.87 -10.77 9.12
C GLY A 196 -3.46 -11.88 10.00
N ARG A 197 -3.41 -13.16 9.56
CA ARG A 197 -3.83 -14.29 10.40
C ARG A 197 -2.91 -14.42 11.60
N THR A 198 -3.45 -14.65 12.78
CA THR A 198 -2.66 -14.94 13.99
C THR A 198 -2.27 -16.42 14.01
N VAL A 199 -1.18 -16.75 14.74
CA VAL A 199 -0.65 -18.13 14.89
C VAL A 199 -1.72 -19.14 15.34
N ASN A 200 -2.76 -18.68 16.03
CA ASN A 200 -3.85 -19.52 16.56
C ASN A 200 -5.05 -19.68 15.58
N SER A 201 -4.96 -19.19 14.35
CA SER A 201 -6.00 -19.37 13.35
C SER A 201 -5.90 -20.76 12.72
N SER A 202 -6.72 -21.71 13.23
CA SER A 202 -6.71 -23.14 12.88
C SER A 202 -7.17 -23.52 11.47
N ARG A 203 -7.18 -22.61 10.50
CA ARG A 203 -7.61 -22.90 9.11
C ARG A 203 -6.51 -23.41 8.17
N GLY A 204 -5.29 -23.60 8.66
CA GLY A 204 -4.16 -24.08 7.84
C GLY A 204 -3.56 -25.43 8.24
N ARG A 205 -4.12 -26.10 9.26
CA ARG A 205 -3.63 -27.42 9.71
C ARG A 205 -4.74 -28.46 9.61
N GLY A 206 -5.19 -28.77 8.41
CA GLY A 206 -6.30 -29.72 8.33
C GLY A 206 -6.50 -30.34 6.94
N ALA A 207 -5.48 -31.04 6.45
CA ALA A 207 -5.71 -32.09 5.46
C ALA A 207 -4.64 -33.18 5.67
N GLY A 208 -4.83 -34.00 6.70
CA GLY A 208 -3.97 -35.19 6.88
C GLY A 208 -3.83 -35.67 8.30
N GLN A 209 -4.95 -35.88 9.02
CA GLN A 209 -4.93 -36.86 10.09
C GLN A 209 -6.34 -37.42 10.30
N ALA A 210 -6.38 -38.77 10.19
CA ALA A 210 -7.55 -39.61 10.34
C ALA A 210 -8.30 -39.38 11.64
N ALA A 211 -9.61 -39.52 11.58
CA ALA A 211 -10.53 -39.45 12.69
C ALA A 211 -10.16 -40.48 13.79
N PRO A 212 -10.21 -40.12 15.08
CA PRO A 212 -10.33 -41.10 16.15
C PRO A 212 -11.79 -41.50 16.34
N GLU A 213 -12.00 -42.81 16.44
CA GLU A 213 -13.28 -43.51 16.70
C GLU A 213 -14.06 -42.91 17.84
N GLU A 214 -15.40 -42.79 17.64
CA GLU A 214 -16.38 -42.51 18.65
C GLU A 214 -16.46 -43.64 19.69
N GLN A 215 -16.22 -43.33 20.95
CA GLN A 215 -16.67 -44.15 22.10
C GLN A 215 -18.05 -43.65 22.61
N PRO A 216 -19.01 -44.56 22.90
CA PRO A 216 -20.36 -44.16 23.21
C PRO A 216 -20.48 -43.67 24.69
N LYS A 217 -20.98 -42.45 24.87
CA LYS A 217 -21.36 -41.93 26.20
C LYS A 217 -22.63 -42.58 26.71
N LYS A 218 -22.50 -43.25 27.84
CA LYS A 218 -23.57 -43.80 28.68
C LYS A 218 -24.56 -42.71 29.15
N LYS A 219 -25.84 -43.00 28.97
CA LYS A 219 -26.97 -42.26 29.56
C LYS A 219 -26.97 -42.42 31.09
N ALA A 220 -27.11 -41.32 31.81
CA ALA A 220 -27.55 -41.33 33.21
C ALA A 220 -28.67 -40.31 33.40
N ALA A 221 -29.69 -40.81 33.92
CA ALA A 221 -31.03 -40.55 34.36
C ALA A 221 -31.39 -39.17 34.94
N ALA A 222 -32.69 -38.94 34.79
CA ALA A 222 -33.50 -37.79 35.12
C ALA A 222 -33.82 -37.62 36.65
N GLY A 223 -34.13 -36.36 37.00
CA GLY A 223 -35.13 -36.02 38.02
C GLY A 223 -34.69 -34.85 38.93
N PRO A 224 -35.65 -34.13 39.60
CA PRO A 224 -36.91 -33.59 39.12
C PRO A 224 -37.07 -32.06 39.30
N ARG A 225 -38.05 -31.52 38.63
CA ARG A 225 -38.59 -30.12 38.70
C ARG A 225 -39.19 -29.76 40.05
N LYS A 226 -39.11 -28.45 40.46
CA LYS A 226 -40.22 -27.58 40.95
C LYS A 226 -39.68 -26.30 41.59
N PRO A 227 -40.47 -25.20 41.78
CA PRO A 227 -41.39 -24.50 40.89
C PRO A 227 -41.17 -22.96 40.85
N GLN A 228 -41.89 -22.33 39.94
CA GLN A 228 -42.09 -20.88 39.78
C GLN A 228 -42.66 -20.19 41.03
N GLN A 229 -42.28 -18.91 41.21
CA GLN A 229 -43.16 -17.91 41.83
C GLN A 229 -43.16 -16.60 41.03
N GLN A 230 -44.36 -16.14 40.79
CA GLN A 230 -44.78 -14.96 40.04
C GLN A 230 -44.83 -13.72 40.93
N LYS A 231 -44.50 -12.57 40.35
CA LYS A 231 -45.05 -11.19 40.39
C LYS A 231 -45.63 -10.64 41.73
N PRO A 232 -45.80 -9.31 41.91
CA PRO A 232 -46.27 -8.25 41.02
C PRO A 232 -45.49 -6.92 41.18
N GLY A 233 -45.43 -6.00 40.25
CA GLY A 233 -46.45 -5.05 39.82
C GLY A 233 -46.40 -3.70 40.54
N GLY A 234 -46.06 -2.61 39.85
CA GLY A 234 -46.13 -1.27 40.40
C GLY A 234 -45.91 -0.21 39.32
N GLN A 235 -47.02 0.24 38.77
CA GLN A 235 -47.14 1.43 37.91
C GLN A 235 -47.06 2.72 38.73
N LYS A 236 -46.60 3.82 38.10
CA LYS A 236 -47.16 5.19 38.00
C LYS A 236 -46.04 6.14 37.62
N ALA A 237 -46.12 6.74 36.46
CA ALA A 237 -46.90 7.90 36.02
C ALA A 237 -46.30 9.25 36.44
N GLY A 238 -45.92 10.06 35.43
CA GLY A 238 -46.43 11.42 35.31
C GLY A 238 -45.49 12.57 35.52
N GLY A 239 -45.48 13.46 34.54
CA GLY A 239 -45.13 14.88 34.72
C GLY A 239 -43.98 15.37 33.88
N VAL A 240 -44.12 15.85 32.66
CA VAL A 240 -44.68 17.05 32.08
C VAL A 240 -43.99 18.35 32.51
N LYS A 241 -43.44 19.04 31.48
CA LYS A 241 -43.26 20.49 31.29
C LYS A 241 -42.09 21.23 31.97
N GLY A 242 -41.44 22.01 31.11
CA GLY A 242 -40.75 23.21 31.50
C GLY A 242 -39.83 23.77 30.44
N ALA A 243 -40.36 24.49 29.46
CA ALA A 243 -39.66 25.39 28.56
C ALA A 243 -39.30 26.70 29.28
N LYS A 244 -38.20 27.35 28.88
CA LYS A 244 -37.94 28.81 28.72
C LYS A 244 -36.43 29.00 28.67
N ALA A 245 -35.87 29.42 27.53
CA ALA A 245 -35.84 30.81 27.02
C ALA A 245 -35.01 31.77 27.86
N GLY A 246 -34.03 32.36 27.19
CA GLY A 246 -33.66 33.73 27.40
C GLY A 246 -32.28 34.00 27.99
N GLY A 247 -31.48 34.77 27.26
CA GLY A 247 -30.44 35.51 27.86
C GLY A 247 -29.28 35.87 26.93
N ALA A 248 -29.52 36.81 26.04
CA ALA A 248 -28.49 37.55 25.32
C ALA A 248 -27.78 38.56 26.26
N ARG A 249 -26.57 38.96 25.87
CA ARG A 249 -25.90 40.26 25.95
C ARG A 249 -24.43 40.06 26.23
N SER A 250 -23.70 40.55 25.29
CA SER A 250 -23.01 41.84 25.10
C SER A 250 -21.65 41.81 25.78
N GLY A 251 -20.57 42.05 25.14
CA GLY A 251 -20.10 43.21 24.47
C GLY A 251 -18.69 43.46 24.94
N GLY A 252 -17.77 43.84 24.08
CA GLY A 252 -16.48 44.31 24.54
C GLY A 252 -15.43 44.36 23.45
N ALA A 253 -15.56 45.31 22.56
CA ALA A 253 -14.50 45.78 21.66
C ALA A 253 -13.47 46.60 22.42
N LYS A 254 -12.18 46.50 22.00
CA LYS A 254 -11.15 47.55 21.95
C LYS A 254 -9.92 46.91 21.30
N ALA A 255 -9.59 47.25 20.09
CA ALA A 255 -8.95 48.48 19.58
C ALA A 255 -7.53 48.71 20.09
N GLY A 256 -6.59 48.70 19.15
CA GLY A 256 -5.50 49.67 19.20
C GLY A 256 -4.08 49.09 19.21
N GLY A 257 -3.31 49.34 18.16
CA GLY A 257 -1.88 49.32 18.28
C GLY A 257 -1.15 49.18 16.93
N GLN A 258 -1.08 50.28 16.18
CA GLN A 258 -0.27 50.46 14.97
C GLN A 258 1.23 50.59 15.29
N LYS A 259 2.07 49.93 14.42
CA LYS A 259 3.35 50.40 13.80
C LYS A 259 4.40 51.13 14.66
N PRO A 260 5.72 51.21 14.28
CA PRO A 260 6.23 51.32 12.92
C PRO A 260 7.56 50.57 12.59
N LYS A 261 7.88 50.54 11.30
CA LYS A 261 9.25 50.37 10.71
C LYS A 261 10.14 51.58 11.05
N PRO A 262 11.49 51.44 11.02
CA PRO A 262 12.27 52.20 10.04
C PRO A 262 13.34 51.32 9.35
N ALA A 263 13.50 51.44 8.07
CA ALA A 263 14.29 52.35 7.25
C ALA A 263 15.78 51.95 7.09
N ALA A 264 16.07 51.64 5.89
CA ALA A 264 17.28 51.57 5.09
C ALA A 264 18.58 52.18 5.67
N ARG A 265 19.70 51.46 5.40
CA ARG A 265 20.98 52.15 5.12
C ARG A 265 21.74 51.45 3.98
N ARG A 266 21.96 52.25 2.96
CA ARG A 266 22.84 52.04 1.79
C ARG A 266 24.30 51.91 2.24
N GLY A 267 25.06 51.14 1.49
CA GLY A 267 26.50 51.21 1.51
C GLY A 267 27.10 50.35 0.38
N ARG A 268 27.43 50.96 -0.71
CA ARG A 268 28.27 50.55 -1.84
C ARG A 268 29.67 51.15 -1.58
N PRO A 269 30.69 50.89 -2.40
CA PRO A 269 31.35 49.72 -2.96
C PRO A 269 32.89 49.75 -2.80
N LYS A 270 33.62 48.83 -3.50
CA LYS A 270 35.02 48.77 -3.93
C LYS A 270 35.75 47.58 -3.28
N ARG A 271 36.39 46.71 -3.99
CA ARG A 271 37.15 46.67 -5.27
C ARG A 271 36.94 45.35 -5.98
#